data_cf6257aea33c21d991c0900bf9a9c629
#
_entry.id   cf6257aea33c21d991c0900bf9a9c629
#
_cell.length_a   1.000
_cell.length_b   1.000
_cell.length_c   1.000
_cell.angle_alpha   90.00
_cell.angle_beta   90.00
_cell.angle_gamma   90.00
#
_symmetry.space_group_name_H-M   'P 1'
#
loop_
_entity.id
_entity.type
_entity.pdbx_description
1 polymer ?
#
loop_
_entity_poly.entity_id
_entity_poly.type
_entity_poly.pdbx_seq_one_letter_code
_entity_poly.pdbx_strand_id
1 'polypeptide(L)'
;VTGVLIPNVMVPMRDGVRLATDVYLPEGAADIPLPVLLERTPYDKRGTNHADFSVADEVPLSKPEIARIFAANGYAFVLQDCRGRYASEGMFRKYLSEAEDGADTLAWIMRQPWCNGRIGTLGLSYSAHVQAALATLDPPGLAAMFLDSGGFSSAYHSGIRQGGAYELKQLTWALKHAQLAPETMADPARRAALEAVDIRRWIGVEKWRPGHSPISAAPEYEDFILEQWNEEGFSDFWKQRGIYARGWYDAFADVPMVHMSSWYDPYALTAVENFVGLSQRKRGPVKLIMGPWTHGKRSLTWSGDADFGPQSTLDHLFGDYVALRRRWFDRHLKREGADPLPEPVYLFTMGGGSGRRLPSGRLDHGGRWRTAPAWPPPDMAMTPFHLHPDGGLRAQPPAAPGRCSFVHDPRHPVPTIGGAIASGAPVMEAGGYDQREAPAFFGSRAPWRPLADRADLLVFETPALDADVELTGQAVADLFVSSTAADTDITIKIVDVYPPNADYPDGYALNIAHGILRMRFRDSFEAPEPMEPGKVYRVRIASFPMSNLFAKGHRIRVEIAGSNFPHFDINPNVDWRVPGLPPVAAESSVHLGPRAGSRLLLPVVPARAG
;
A
#
# COMPACT_ATOMS: atom_id res chain seq x y z
N VAL A 1 -32.63 15.28 -2.32
CA VAL A 1 -32.30 15.52 -0.91
C VAL A 1 -31.87 16.97 -0.79
N THR A 2 -32.74 17.79 -0.20
CA THR A 2 -32.53 19.21 0.00
C THR A 2 -31.71 19.43 1.26
N GLY A 3 -30.46 19.86 1.10
CA GLY A 3 -29.57 20.30 2.17
C GLY A 3 -28.96 21.66 1.83
N VAL A 4 -28.43 22.36 2.82
CA VAL A 4 -27.77 23.65 2.63
C VAL A 4 -26.28 23.40 2.36
N LEU A 5 -25.75 23.99 1.27
CA LEU A 5 -24.33 24.07 1.00
C LEU A 5 -23.81 25.46 1.35
N ILE A 6 -22.81 25.56 2.19
CA ILE A 6 -22.02 26.77 2.43
C ILE A 6 -20.67 26.55 1.73
N PRO A 7 -20.48 27.11 0.52
CA PRO A 7 -19.32 26.80 -0.30
C PRO A 7 -18.12 27.69 0.02
N ASN A 8 -16.92 27.15 -0.17
CA ASN A 8 -15.65 27.88 -0.14
C ASN A 8 -15.44 28.77 1.10
N VAL A 9 -15.82 28.28 2.27
CA VAL A 9 -15.42 28.93 3.53
C VAL A 9 -13.89 28.83 3.64
N MET A 10 -13.22 29.96 3.66
CA MET A 10 -11.76 30.02 3.77
C MET A 10 -11.34 29.93 5.22
N VAL A 11 -11.06 28.70 5.68
CA VAL A 11 -10.72 28.40 7.08
C VAL A 11 -9.25 28.79 7.34
N PRO A 12 -8.98 29.71 8.31
CA PRO A 12 -7.62 30.16 8.58
C PRO A 12 -6.86 29.13 9.39
N MET A 13 -5.64 28.83 8.95
CA MET A 13 -4.64 28.05 9.68
C MET A 13 -3.82 28.97 10.57
N ARG A 14 -3.06 28.40 11.53
CA ARG A 14 -2.24 29.13 12.51
C ARG A 14 -1.18 30.04 11.91
N ASP A 15 -0.75 29.74 10.68
CA ASP A 15 0.23 30.53 9.92
C ASP A 15 -0.39 31.56 8.97
N GLY A 16 -1.71 31.71 9.01
CA GLY A 16 -2.47 32.67 8.19
C GLY A 16 -2.88 32.16 6.81
N VAL A 17 -2.40 31.00 6.36
CA VAL A 17 -2.89 30.34 5.13
C VAL A 17 -4.34 29.93 5.32
N ARG A 18 -5.16 30.06 4.28
CA ARG A 18 -6.60 29.74 4.35
C ARG A 18 -6.94 28.55 3.46
N LEU A 19 -7.66 27.56 4.03
CA LEU A 19 -8.06 26.36 3.30
C LEU A 19 -9.53 26.39 2.90
N ALA A 20 -9.78 26.16 1.61
CA ALA A 20 -11.11 26.20 1.03
C ALA A 20 -11.96 25.00 1.48
N THR A 21 -13.07 25.29 2.11
CA THR A 21 -13.91 24.33 2.81
C THR A 21 -15.36 24.48 2.38
N ASP A 22 -15.99 23.37 1.99
CA ASP A 22 -17.42 23.29 1.72
C ASP A 22 -18.13 22.62 2.90
N VAL A 23 -19.22 23.21 3.40
CA VAL A 23 -20.02 22.67 4.50
C VAL A 23 -21.40 22.28 4.00
N TYR A 24 -21.78 21.03 4.22
CA TYR A 24 -23.10 20.49 3.88
C TYR A 24 -23.89 20.25 5.15
N LEU A 25 -25.04 20.87 5.28
CA LEU A 25 -25.93 20.77 6.44
C LEU A 25 -27.30 20.22 6.01
N PRO A 26 -28.01 19.51 6.91
CA PRO A 26 -29.44 19.26 6.71
C PRO A 26 -30.21 20.57 6.55
N GLU A 27 -31.35 20.53 5.87
CA GLU A 27 -32.22 21.69 5.72
C GLU A 27 -32.68 22.21 7.09
N GLY A 28 -32.56 23.52 7.33
CA GLY A 28 -32.95 24.17 8.59
C GLY A 28 -32.00 23.93 9.78
N ALA A 29 -30.86 23.31 9.57
CA ALA A 29 -29.95 22.90 10.67
C ALA A 29 -28.76 23.86 10.90
N ALA A 30 -28.81 25.11 10.40
CA ALA A 30 -27.68 26.05 10.53
C ALA A 30 -27.24 26.32 11.99
N ASP A 31 -28.21 26.31 12.92
CA ASP A 31 -27.99 26.55 14.36
C ASP A 31 -28.30 25.29 15.24
N ILE A 32 -28.45 24.12 14.62
CA ILE A 32 -28.71 22.87 15.34
C ILE A 32 -27.40 22.13 15.51
N PRO A 33 -26.95 21.85 16.77
CA PRO A 33 -25.72 21.10 17.00
C PRO A 33 -25.84 19.66 16.51
N LEU A 34 -25.01 19.28 15.52
CA LEU A 34 -24.96 17.98 14.87
C LEU A 34 -23.58 17.32 15.08
N PRO A 35 -23.48 16.00 15.04
CA PRO A 35 -22.20 15.35 14.83
C PRO A 35 -21.66 15.72 13.45
N VAL A 36 -20.35 15.89 13.36
CA VAL A 36 -19.66 16.37 12.15
C VAL A 36 -18.85 15.25 11.54
N LEU A 37 -18.83 15.17 10.22
CA LEU A 37 -17.88 14.36 9.46
C LEU A 37 -16.96 15.27 8.66
N LEU A 38 -15.66 14.97 8.68
CA LEU A 38 -14.62 15.71 7.98
C LEU A 38 -13.87 14.80 7.01
N GLU A 39 -13.83 15.19 5.74
CA GLU A 39 -12.88 14.67 4.75
C GLU A 39 -11.99 15.81 4.25
N ARG A 40 -10.66 15.66 4.40
CA ARG A 40 -9.64 16.51 3.80
C ARG A 40 -8.98 15.78 2.65
N THR A 41 -8.81 16.42 1.50
CA THR A 41 -8.37 15.76 0.28
C THR A 41 -7.49 16.67 -0.60
N PRO A 42 -6.44 16.13 -1.25
CA PRO A 42 -5.69 16.85 -2.28
C PRO A 42 -6.30 16.66 -3.69
N TYR A 43 -7.45 15.96 -3.81
CA TYR A 43 -8.03 15.48 -5.07
C TYR A 43 -9.34 16.19 -5.46
N ASP A 44 -9.45 17.49 -5.19
CA ASP A 44 -10.66 18.28 -5.35
C ASP A 44 -11.82 17.85 -4.42
N LYS A 45 -12.18 18.73 -3.47
CA LYS A 45 -13.31 18.51 -2.58
C LYS A 45 -14.66 18.36 -3.30
N ARG A 46 -14.72 18.73 -4.59
CA ARG A 46 -15.90 18.58 -5.45
C ARG A 46 -15.75 17.47 -6.48
N GLY A 47 -14.60 16.81 -6.51
CA GLY A 47 -14.29 15.76 -7.46
C GLY A 47 -14.99 14.43 -7.16
N THR A 48 -14.97 13.54 -8.15
CA THR A 48 -15.44 12.17 -8.03
C THR A 48 -14.50 11.35 -7.17
N ASN A 49 -15.05 10.54 -6.27
CA ASN A 49 -14.28 9.53 -5.56
C ASN A 49 -14.38 8.20 -6.32
N HIS A 50 -13.38 7.91 -7.15
CA HIS A 50 -13.34 6.74 -8.03
C HIS A 50 -13.43 5.36 -7.33
N ALA A 51 -13.43 5.35 -6.00
CA ALA A 51 -13.56 4.15 -5.20
C ALA A 51 -14.93 4.04 -4.48
N ASP A 52 -15.75 5.07 -4.49
CA ASP A 52 -17.10 5.08 -3.89
C ASP A 52 -18.17 4.68 -4.92
N PHE A 53 -18.14 3.42 -5.31
CA PHE A 53 -19.17 2.73 -6.08
C PHE A 53 -19.54 1.42 -5.34
N SER A 54 -20.59 0.76 -5.79
CA SER A 54 -21.04 -0.51 -5.21
C SER A 54 -21.23 -1.57 -6.30
N VAL A 55 -21.44 -2.82 -5.88
CA VAL A 55 -21.83 -3.89 -6.81
C VAL A 55 -23.15 -3.59 -7.51
N ALA A 56 -24.07 -2.89 -6.84
CA ALA A 56 -25.39 -2.52 -7.39
C ALA A 56 -25.35 -1.28 -8.30
N ASP A 57 -24.37 -0.40 -8.11
CA ASP A 57 -24.18 0.81 -8.90
C ASP A 57 -22.70 1.06 -9.13
N GLU A 58 -22.22 0.79 -10.34
CA GLU A 58 -20.82 0.90 -10.73
C GLU A 58 -20.40 2.35 -11.02
N VAL A 59 -21.36 3.31 -10.99
CA VAL A 59 -21.06 4.74 -11.18
C VAL A 59 -20.49 5.31 -9.88
N PRO A 60 -19.24 5.77 -9.87
CA PRO A 60 -18.66 6.35 -8.67
C PRO A 60 -19.34 7.64 -8.23
N LEU A 61 -19.66 7.73 -6.95
CA LEU A 61 -20.20 8.94 -6.34
C LEU A 61 -19.13 10.05 -6.28
N SER A 62 -19.57 11.28 -6.49
CA SER A 62 -18.78 12.46 -6.15
C SER A 62 -18.74 12.68 -4.63
N LYS A 63 -17.70 13.37 -4.13
CA LYS A 63 -17.63 13.76 -2.71
C LYS A 63 -18.83 14.61 -2.26
N PRO A 64 -19.32 15.58 -3.09
CA PRO A 64 -20.57 16.29 -2.80
C PRO A 64 -21.80 15.39 -2.65
N GLU A 65 -21.94 14.32 -3.45
CA GLU A 65 -23.04 13.37 -3.32
C GLU A 65 -22.96 12.60 -2.02
N ILE A 66 -21.78 12.10 -1.67
CA ILE A 66 -21.52 11.46 -0.37
C ILE A 66 -21.86 12.41 0.78
N ALA A 67 -21.38 13.63 0.73
CA ALA A 67 -21.67 14.65 1.74
C ALA A 67 -23.18 14.90 1.92
N ARG A 68 -23.94 14.96 0.82
CA ARG A 68 -25.41 15.11 0.88
C ARG A 68 -26.09 13.87 1.46
N ILE A 69 -25.59 12.65 1.16
CA ILE A 69 -26.13 11.43 1.77
C ILE A 69 -25.98 11.48 3.29
N PHE A 70 -24.80 11.87 3.80
CA PHE A 70 -24.59 11.99 5.23
C PHE A 70 -25.38 13.15 5.85
N ALA A 71 -25.48 14.28 5.17
CA ALA A 71 -26.30 15.41 5.62
C ALA A 71 -27.78 14.99 5.77
N ALA A 72 -28.33 14.28 4.79
CA ALA A 72 -29.69 13.72 4.87
C ALA A 72 -29.89 12.73 6.03
N ASN A 73 -28.81 12.19 6.57
CA ASN A 73 -28.81 11.30 7.73
C ASN A 73 -28.40 12.01 9.04
N GLY A 74 -28.52 13.35 9.10
CA GLY A 74 -28.36 14.12 10.33
C GLY A 74 -26.91 14.40 10.75
N TYR A 75 -26.01 14.56 9.78
CA TYR A 75 -24.64 15.01 9.99
C TYR A 75 -24.42 16.40 9.39
N ALA A 76 -23.56 17.21 9.98
CA ALA A 76 -22.85 18.22 9.23
C ALA A 76 -21.67 17.55 8.52
N PHE A 77 -21.48 17.78 7.22
CA PHE A 77 -20.38 17.19 6.47
C PHE A 77 -19.45 18.29 5.94
N VAL A 78 -18.18 18.20 6.24
CA VAL A 78 -17.15 19.18 5.90
C VAL A 78 -16.18 18.56 4.90
N LEU A 79 -16.07 19.16 3.72
CA LEU A 79 -15.11 18.82 2.67
C LEU A 79 -14.08 19.93 2.54
N GLN A 80 -12.79 19.62 2.68
CA GLN A 80 -11.72 20.61 2.60
C GLN A 80 -10.65 20.20 1.60
N ASP A 81 -10.27 21.12 0.71
CA ASP A 81 -9.06 20.97 -0.10
C ASP A 81 -7.81 21.13 0.78
N CYS A 82 -6.85 20.22 0.66
CA CYS A 82 -5.56 20.33 1.33
C CYS A 82 -4.79 21.59 0.86
N ARG A 83 -3.86 22.05 1.68
CA ARG A 83 -2.99 23.21 1.41
C ARG A 83 -2.36 23.16 0.03
N GLY A 84 -2.43 24.26 -0.71
CA GLY A 84 -1.88 24.39 -2.07
C GLY A 84 -2.57 23.51 -3.11
N ARG A 85 -3.80 23.06 -2.82
CA ARG A 85 -4.59 22.27 -3.79
C ARG A 85 -5.92 22.97 -4.09
N TYR A 86 -6.29 22.97 -5.37
CA TYR A 86 -7.56 23.53 -5.90
C TYR A 86 -7.86 24.95 -5.40
N ALA A 87 -8.84 25.13 -4.53
CA ALA A 87 -9.23 26.44 -4.04
C ALA A 87 -8.54 26.85 -2.73
N SER A 88 -7.72 25.99 -2.13
CA SER A 88 -6.95 26.30 -0.94
C SER A 88 -5.67 27.07 -1.25
N GLU A 89 -5.32 28.01 -0.37
CA GLU A 89 -4.08 28.79 -0.44
C GLU A 89 -2.86 27.97 0.02
N GLY A 90 -1.68 28.58 -0.12
CA GLY A 90 -0.40 28.06 0.33
C GLY A 90 0.30 27.19 -0.71
N MET A 91 1.41 26.59 -0.33
CA MET A 91 2.22 25.72 -1.18
C MET A 91 1.96 24.25 -0.82
N PHE A 92 1.71 23.41 -1.82
CA PHE A 92 1.56 21.98 -1.62
C PHE A 92 2.92 21.32 -1.35
N ARG A 93 3.03 20.72 -0.16
CA ARG A 93 4.12 19.81 0.18
C ARG A 93 3.49 18.48 0.61
N LYS A 94 3.65 17.47 -0.22
CA LYS A 94 2.96 16.20 -0.07
C LYS A 94 3.13 15.61 1.33
N TYR A 95 2.02 15.46 2.08
CA TYR A 95 1.87 14.88 3.42
C TYR A 95 2.38 15.73 4.61
N LEU A 96 3.21 16.74 4.44
CA LEU A 96 3.99 17.29 5.54
C LEU A 96 3.24 18.24 6.48
N SER A 97 2.28 19.03 6.01
CA SER A 97 1.51 19.99 6.83
C SER A 97 0.20 19.45 7.40
N GLU A 98 -0.11 18.19 7.18
CA GLU A 98 -1.46 17.66 7.34
C GLU A 98 -1.92 17.52 8.80
N ALA A 99 -1.00 17.32 9.73
CA ALA A 99 -1.33 17.21 11.15
C ALA A 99 -1.84 18.54 11.71
N GLU A 100 -1.08 19.62 11.50
CA GLU A 100 -1.36 20.97 12.00
C GLU A 100 -2.56 21.58 11.29
N ASP A 101 -2.65 21.47 9.97
CA ASP A 101 -3.79 21.95 9.19
C ASP A 101 -5.09 21.22 9.59
N GLY A 102 -5.00 19.93 9.86
CA GLY A 102 -6.12 19.15 10.38
C GLY A 102 -6.59 19.62 11.76
N ALA A 103 -5.65 19.86 12.67
CA ALA A 103 -5.95 20.35 14.03
C ALA A 103 -6.58 21.74 14.01
N ASP A 104 -6.08 22.65 13.19
CA ASP A 104 -6.65 23.99 13.03
C ASP A 104 -8.07 23.94 12.41
N THR A 105 -8.28 23.03 11.46
CA THR A 105 -9.60 22.78 10.87
C THR A 105 -10.58 22.24 11.92
N LEU A 106 -10.19 21.26 12.76
CA LEU A 106 -11.02 20.78 13.85
C LEU A 106 -11.36 21.89 14.83
N ALA A 107 -10.36 22.69 15.23
CA ALA A 107 -10.57 23.82 16.13
C ALA A 107 -11.55 24.86 15.55
N TRP A 108 -11.54 25.07 14.24
CA TRP A 108 -12.53 25.92 13.56
C TRP A 108 -13.92 25.28 13.58
N ILE A 109 -14.05 23.98 13.25
CA ILE A 109 -15.33 23.25 13.29
C ILE A 109 -15.96 23.31 14.68
N MET A 110 -15.17 23.11 15.74
CA MET A 110 -15.61 23.12 17.14
C MET A 110 -16.27 24.45 17.56
N ARG A 111 -15.96 25.55 16.88
CA ARG A 111 -16.54 26.88 17.15
C ARG A 111 -17.82 27.16 16.38
N GLN A 112 -18.25 26.25 15.50
CA GLN A 112 -19.42 26.47 14.67
C GLN A 112 -20.71 26.14 15.43
N PRO A 113 -21.81 26.92 15.26
CA PRO A 113 -23.07 26.68 15.97
C PRO A 113 -23.73 25.34 15.62
N TRP A 114 -23.42 24.79 14.44
CA TRP A 114 -23.92 23.50 13.98
C TRP A 114 -23.07 22.31 14.46
N CYS A 115 -22.01 22.51 15.22
CA CYS A 115 -21.16 21.41 15.73
C CYS A 115 -21.54 21.05 17.17
N ASN A 116 -21.83 19.77 17.42
CA ASN A 116 -22.12 19.26 18.78
C ASN A 116 -20.86 18.83 19.57
N GLY A 117 -19.66 19.11 19.05
CA GLY A 117 -18.40 18.76 19.68
C GLY A 117 -17.88 17.35 19.36
N ARG A 118 -18.54 16.60 18.49
CA ARG A 118 -18.13 15.23 18.11
C ARG A 118 -17.86 15.17 16.61
N ILE A 119 -16.59 14.99 16.24
CA ILE A 119 -16.13 15.00 14.85
C ILE A 119 -15.61 13.62 14.49
N GLY A 120 -16.14 13.05 13.41
CA GLY A 120 -15.58 11.86 12.78
C GLY A 120 -14.77 12.23 11.55
N THR A 121 -13.74 11.46 11.26
CA THR A 121 -12.94 11.61 10.03
C THR A 121 -13.04 10.38 9.16
N LEU A 122 -13.05 10.56 7.84
CA LEU A 122 -13.12 9.49 6.86
C LEU A 122 -12.34 9.83 5.60
N GLY A 123 -12.05 8.82 4.80
CA GLY A 123 -11.46 8.98 3.49
C GLY A 123 -10.51 7.88 3.08
N LEU A 124 -10.26 7.82 1.77
CA LEU A 124 -9.40 6.86 1.11
C LEU A 124 -8.04 7.48 0.81
N SER A 125 -6.97 6.67 0.89
CA SER A 125 -5.64 7.03 0.38
C SER A 125 -5.07 8.25 1.10
N TYR A 126 -4.80 9.34 0.40
CA TYR A 126 -4.33 10.58 1.01
C TYR A 126 -5.29 11.09 2.09
N SER A 127 -6.60 10.96 1.87
CA SER A 127 -7.60 11.33 2.89
C SER A 127 -7.56 10.43 4.14
N ALA A 128 -6.92 9.26 4.09
CA ALA A 128 -6.59 8.46 5.26
C ALA A 128 -5.25 8.90 5.90
N HIS A 129 -4.26 9.32 5.10
CA HIS A 129 -2.99 9.83 5.64
C HIS A 129 -3.21 11.09 6.48
N VAL A 130 -4.06 12.02 6.03
CA VAL A 130 -4.37 13.25 6.79
C VAL A 130 -5.06 12.96 8.11
N GLN A 131 -5.86 11.88 8.20
CA GLN A 131 -6.50 11.46 9.44
C GLN A 131 -5.46 10.94 10.45
N ALA A 132 -4.56 10.06 10.02
CA ALA A 132 -3.52 9.52 10.88
C ALA A 132 -2.56 10.63 11.36
N ALA A 133 -2.18 11.56 10.47
CA ALA A 133 -1.38 12.71 10.81
C ALA A 133 -2.05 13.56 11.92
N LEU A 134 -3.31 13.90 11.73
CA LEU A 134 -4.14 14.65 12.69
C LEU A 134 -4.21 13.94 14.04
N ALA A 135 -4.49 12.64 14.03
CA ALA A 135 -4.68 11.85 15.24
C ALA A 135 -3.42 11.76 16.12
N THR A 136 -2.21 11.97 15.56
CA THR A 136 -0.97 12.04 16.34
C THR A 136 -0.92 13.24 17.31
N LEU A 137 -1.80 14.22 17.14
CA LEU A 137 -1.92 15.42 17.99
C LEU A 137 -3.02 15.28 19.05
N ASP A 138 -3.82 14.21 19.02
CA ASP A 138 -4.99 13.99 19.89
C ASP A 138 -5.87 15.27 20.04
N PRO A 139 -6.37 15.84 18.93
CA PRO A 139 -7.02 17.14 18.97
C PRO A 139 -8.41 17.03 19.62
N PRO A 140 -8.83 18.04 20.39
CA PRO A 140 -10.20 18.10 20.94
C PRO A 140 -11.26 17.99 19.85
N GLY A 141 -12.31 17.22 20.13
CA GLY A 141 -13.42 17.02 19.21
C GLY A 141 -13.30 15.81 18.29
N LEU A 142 -12.10 15.29 18.04
CA LEU A 142 -11.95 14.02 17.30
C LEU A 142 -12.60 12.89 18.13
N ALA A 143 -13.54 12.15 17.53
CA ALA A 143 -14.38 11.20 18.25
C ALA A 143 -14.54 9.83 17.58
N ALA A 144 -14.25 9.71 16.28
CA ALA A 144 -14.21 8.44 15.55
C ALA A 144 -13.44 8.59 14.24
N MET A 145 -12.85 7.52 13.71
CA MET A 145 -12.09 7.53 12.47
C MET A 145 -12.44 6.34 11.59
N PHE A 146 -12.39 6.55 10.27
CA PHE A 146 -12.47 5.49 9.27
C PHE A 146 -11.38 5.70 8.21
N LEU A 147 -10.25 4.97 8.35
CA LEU A 147 -9.09 5.09 7.49
C LEU A 147 -9.12 3.95 6.45
N ASP A 148 -9.25 4.33 5.18
CA ASP A 148 -9.25 3.39 4.06
C ASP A 148 -7.96 3.51 3.25
N SER A 149 -7.21 2.41 3.13
CA SER A 149 -6.03 2.29 2.27
C SER A 149 -5.04 3.44 2.45
N GLY A 150 -4.64 3.68 3.71
CA GLY A 150 -3.74 4.78 4.05
C GLY A 150 -3.51 4.93 5.55
N GLY A 151 -3.00 6.10 5.96
CA GLY A 151 -2.69 6.40 7.37
C GLY A 151 -1.30 5.93 7.78
N PHE A 152 -0.26 6.36 7.08
CA PHE A 152 1.12 5.89 7.26
C PHE A 152 1.51 5.53 8.70
N SER A 153 1.71 4.24 8.95
CA SER A 153 2.46 3.79 10.13
C SER A 153 3.89 4.33 10.06
N SER A 154 4.51 4.12 8.89
CA SER A 154 5.79 4.70 8.51
C SER A 154 5.88 4.71 6.98
N ALA A 155 5.90 5.88 6.37
CA ALA A 155 6.03 6.03 4.92
C ALA A 155 7.38 5.53 4.40
N TYR A 156 8.41 5.51 5.24
CA TYR A 156 9.72 4.95 4.94
C TYR A 156 9.71 3.42 4.83
N HIS A 157 8.85 2.74 5.59
CA HIS A 157 8.80 1.28 5.59
C HIS A 157 7.68 0.72 4.72
N SER A 158 6.68 1.56 4.35
CA SER A 158 5.57 1.16 3.49
C SER A 158 4.90 2.36 2.84
N GLY A 159 4.83 2.35 1.51
CA GLY A 159 4.06 3.31 0.72
C GLY A 159 4.86 4.42 0.03
N ILE A 160 6.08 4.79 0.51
CA ILE A 160 7.04 5.62 -0.23
C ILE A 160 8.35 4.87 -0.41
N ARG A 161 8.83 4.21 0.65
CA ARG A 161 9.98 3.31 0.62
C ARG A 161 9.62 1.97 1.24
N GLN A 162 10.41 0.96 0.89
CA GLN A 162 10.37 -0.35 1.53
C GLN A 162 11.78 -0.93 1.52
N GLY A 163 12.26 -1.40 2.68
CA GLY A 163 13.61 -1.96 2.79
C GLY A 163 14.73 -1.06 2.30
N GLY A 164 14.53 0.27 2.33
CA GLY A 164 15.45 1.28 1.82
C GLY A 164 15.30 1.60 0.33
N ALA A 165 14.60 0.80 -0.47
CA ALA A 165 14.30 1.09 -1.88
C ALA A 165 13.13 2.08 -2.01
N TYR A 166 13.13 2.89 -3.08
CA TYR A 166 12.10 3.91 -3.33
C TYR A 166 11.02 3.37 -4.27
N GLU A 167 9.75 3.59 -3.95
CA GLU A 167 8.62 3.15 -4.77
C GLU A 167 8.36 4.14 -5.92
N LEU A 168 8.62 3.73 -7.17
CA LEU A 168 8.54 4.60 -8.34
C LEU A 168 7.11 5.04 -8.70
N LYS A 169 6.08 4.47 -8.07
CA LYS A 169 4.70 4.99 -8.16
C LYS A 169 4.58 6.45 -7.68
N GLN A 170 5.53 6.93 -6.89
CA GLN A 170 5.56 8.34 -6.49
C GLN A 170 5.78 9.26 -7.69
N LEU A 171 6.56 8.81 -8.68
CA LEU A 171 6.86 9.57 -9.90
C LEU A 171 5.64 9.69 -10.80
N THR A 172 4.93 8.58 -11.03
CA THR A 172 3.68 8.57 -11.81
C THR A 172 2.59 9.39 -11.15
N TRP A 173 2.47 9.28 -9.80
CA TRP A 173 1.57 10.13 -9.03
C TRP A 173 1.90 11.62 -9.18
N ALA A 174 3.18 11.99 -9.07
CA ALA A 174 3.59 13.38 -9.15
C ALA A 174 3.31 13.99 -10.53
N LEU A 175 3.62 13.30 -11.62
CA LEU A 175 3.30 13.77 -12.98
C LEU A 175 1.79 13.99 -13.13
N LYS A 176 0.96 12.99 -12.77
CA LYS A 176 -0.50 13.09 -12.87
C LYS A 176 -1.04 14.31 -12.11
N HIS A 177 -0.54 14.54 -10.89
CA HIS A 177 -1.06 15.62 -10.06
C HIS A 177 -0.44 16.99 -10.34
N ALA A 178 0.77 17.03 -10.92
CA ALA A 178 1.32 18.24 -11.51
C ALA A 178 0.50 18.70 -12.73
N GLN A 179 0.05 17.78 -13.56
CA GLN A 179 -0.86 18.08 -14.70
C GLN A 179 -2.21 18.68 -14.24
N LEU A 180 -2.70 18.27 -13.06
CA LEU A 180 -3.97 18.72 -12.49
C LEU A 180 -3.83 19.87 -11.47
N ALA A 181 -2.61 20.39 -11.27
CA ALA A 181 -2.37 21.48 -10.33
C ALA A 181 -3.04 22.78 -10.80
N PRO A 182 -3.58 23.60 -9.87
CA PRO A 182 -4.21 24.89 -10.22
C PRO A 182 -3.29 25.79 -11.07
N GLU A 183 -2.00 25.83 -10.74
CA GLU A 183 -0.99 26.60 -11.45
C GLU A 183 -0.79 26.08 -12.89
N THR A 184 -0.86 24.77 -13.09
CA THR A 184 -0.78 24.16 -14.43
C THR A 184 -2.04 24.43 -15.23
N MET A 185 -3.21 24.39 -14.60
CA MET A 185 -4.47 24.68 -15.27
C MET A 185 -4.59 26.15 -15.69
N ALA A 186 -3.92 27.06 -14.97
CA ALA A 186 -3.86 28.48 -15.27
C ALA A 186 -2.80 28.85 -16.31
N ASP A 187 -1.80 28.00 -16.58
CA ASP A 187 -0.69 28.25 -17.51
C ASP A 187 -0.72 27.27 -18.70
N PRO A 188 -1.18 27.71 -19.90
CA PRO A 188 -1.22 26.84 -21.09
C PRO A 188 0.13 26.28 -21.52
N ALA A 189 1.23 27.02 -21.31
CA ALA A 189 2.56 26.57 -21.72
C ALA A 189 3.06 25.45 -20.78
N ARG A 190 2.92 25.63 -19.48
CA ARG A 190 3.20 24.62 -18.47
C ARG A 190 2.35 23.35 -18.67
N ARG A 191 1.07 23.55 -18.94
CA ARG A 191 0.14 22.46 -19.22
C ARG A 191 0.58 21.64 -20.44
N ALA A 192 0.87 22.31 -21.57
CA ALA A 192 1.32 21.65 -22.79
C ALA A 192 2.64 20.88 -22.57
N ALA A 193 3.58 21.46 -21.82
CA ALA A 193 4.85 20.80 -21.49
C ALA A 193 4.64 19.50 -20.70
N LEU A 194 3.76 19.51 -19.68
CA LEU A 194 3.48 18.34 -18.84
C LEU A 194 2.63 17.27 -19.56
N GLU A 195 1.67 17.68 -20.42
CA GLU A 195 0.86 16.76 -21.22
C GLU A 195 1.68 16.03 -22.30
N ALA A 196 2.77 16.63 -22.79
CA ALA A 196 3.66 16.02 -23.77
C ALA A 196 4.59 14.93 -23.19
N VAL A 197 4.61 14.75 -21.86
CA VAL A 197 5.53 13.82 -21.19
C VAL A 197 5.09 12.37 -21.40
N ASP A 198 5.98 11.56 -21.98
CA ASP A 198 5.93 10.09 -21.89
C ASP A 198 6.85 9.64 -20.74
N ILE A 199 6.26 9.39 -19.57
CA ILE A 199 7.02 9.04 -18.36
C ILE A 199 7.83 7.74 -18.51
N ARG A 200 7.43 6.83 -19.40
CA ARG A 200 8.16 5.57 -19.66
C ARG A 200 9.59 5.81 -20.12
N ARG A 201 9.87 6.96 -20.76
CA ARG A 201 11.21 7.34 -21.21
C ARG A 201 12.09 7.89 -20.10
N TRP A 202 11.52 8.16 -18.94
CA TRP A 202 12.19 8.81 -17.81
C TRP A 202 12.40 7.87 -16.62
N ILE A 203 11.85 6.66 -16.69
CA ILE A 203 12.00 5.67 -15.63
C ILE A 203 13.09 4.67 -16.03
N GLY A 204 14.16 4.63 -15.23
CA GLY A 204 15.33 3.81 -15.46
C GLY A 204 16.24 3.76 -14.22
N VAL A 205 17.51 3.40 -14.46
CA VAL A 205 18.50 3.28 -13.37
C VAL A 205 18.94 4.65 -12.82
N GLU A 206 18.85 5.71 -13.65
CA GLU A 206 19.25 7.05 -13.25
C GLU A 206 18.10 7.78 -12.54
N LYS A 207 18.42 8.38 -11.40
CA LYS A 207 17.50 9.27 -10.71
C LYS A 207 17.32 10.58 -11.45
N TRP A 208 16.14 11.18 -11.34
CA TRP A 208 15.89 12.53 -11.83
C TRP A 208 16.76 13.55 -11.07
N ARG A 209 16.99 14.70 -11.70
CA ARG A 209 17.78 15.80 -11.13
C ARG A 209 17.00 17.11 -11.24
N PRO A 210 17.24 18.09 -10.34
CA PRO A 210 16.57 19.39 -10.38
C PRO A 210 16.69 20.04 -11.77
N GLY A 211 15.56 20.50 -12.33
CA GLY A 211 15.48 21.08 -13.66
C GLY A 211 15.69 20.09 -14.81
N HIS A 212 15.85 18.80 -14.51
CA HIS A 212 16.16 17.76 -15.50
C HIS A 212 15.31 16.51 -15.24
N SER A 213 14.01 16.71 -15.20
CA SER A 213 13.01 15.67 -14.98
C SER A 213 11.79 15.89 -15.87
N PRO A 214 10.92 14.90 -16.03
CA PRO A 214 9.69 15.04 -16.82
C PRO A 214 8.68 16.03 -16.19
N ILE A 215 8.90 16.44 -14.95
CA ILE A 215 8.03 17.38 -14.22
C ILE A 215 8.73 18.70 -13.90
N SER A 216 9.85 19.01 -14.55
CA SER A 216 10.61 20.27 -14.34
C SER A 216 9.80 21.53 -14.64
N ALA A 217 8.75 21.44 -15.47
CA ALA A 217 7.78 22.53 -15.66
C ALA A 217 6.89 22.77 -14.42
N ALA A 218 6.93 21.90 -13.42
CA ALA A 218 6.22 22.01 -12.13
C ALA A 218 7.21 21.85 -10.98
N PRO A 219 8.06 22.86 -10.72
CA PRO A 219 9.16 22.75 -9.76
C PRO A 219 8.74 22.38 -8.35
N GLU A 220 7.57 22.80 -7.89
CA GLU A 220 7.02 22.45 -6.58
C GLU A 220 6.71 20.94 -6.46
N TYR A 221 6.42 20.25 -7.56
CA TYR A 221 6.26 18.79 -7.60
C TYR A 221 7.61 18.08 -7.75
N GLU A 222 8.52 18.64 -8.55
CA GLU A 222 9.88 18.15 -8.69
C GLU A 222 10.61 18.16 -7.34
N ASP A 223 10.54 19.26 -6.61
CA ASP A 223 11.24 19.45 -5.34
C ASP A 223 10.87 18.38 -4.31
N PHE A 224 9.58 18.17 -4.02
CA PHE A 224 9.23 17.19 -3.00
C PHE A 224 9.50 15.73 -3.44
N ILE A 225 9.41 15.42 -4.72
CA ILE A 225 9.75 14.08 -5.23
C ILE A 225 11.24 13.82 -5.11
N LEU A 226 12.08 14.78 -5.48
CA LEU A 226 13.52 14.65 -5.37
C LEU A 226 13.97 14.61 -3.89
N GLU A 227 13.33 15.39 -3.03
CA GLU A 227 13.56 15.32 -1.58
C GLU A 227 13.29 13.91 -1.06
N GLN A 228 12.10 13.34 -1.32
CA GLN A 228 11.74 11.99 -0.89
C GLN A 228 12.64 10.90 -1.49
N TRP A 229 13.07 11.06 -2.73
CA TRP A 229 13.92 10.07 -3.42
C TRP A 229 15.35 10.10 -2.90
N ASN A 230 15.85 11.28 -2.54
CA ASN A 230 17.22 11.46 -2.07
C ASN A 230 17.38 11.27 -0.55
N GLU A 231 16.32 11.38 0.24
CA GLU A 231 16.31 11.03 1.66
C GLU A 231 16.32 9.51 1.83
N GLU A 232 17.45 8.88 1.53
CA GLU A 232 17.57 7.43 1.43
C GLU A 232 17.59 6.72 2.78
N GLY A 233 18.19 7.32 3.81
CA GLY A 233 18.19 6.82 5.19
C GLY A 233 16.94 7.23 5.96
N PHE A 234 16.66 6.51 7.06
CA PHE A 234 15.57 6.87 7.97
C PHE A 234 15.96 8.05 8.86
N SER A 235 16.03 9.23 8.24
CA SER A 235 16.38 10.50 8.85
C SER A 235 15.21 11.15 9.59
N ASP A 236 15.43 12.31 10.20
CA ASP A 236 14.37 13.11 10.84
C ASP A 236 13.30 13.58 9.85
N PHE A 237 13.63 13.67 8.56
CA PHE A 237 12.62 13.88 7.50
C PHE A 237 11.49 12.85 7.57
N TRP A 238 11.82 11.57 7.75
CA TRP A 238 10.84 10.48 7.80
C TRP A 238 10.11 10.33 9.14
N LYS A 239 10.55 11.04 10.17
CA LYS A 239 9.96 10.99 11.52
C LYS A 239 8.88 12.05 11.76
N GLN A 240 8.52 12.82 10.73
CA GLN A 240 7.47 13.84 10.80
C GLN A 240 6.08 13.21 10.98
N ARG A 241 5.19 13.91 11.69
CA ARG A 241 3.83 13.41 12.03
C ARG A 241 3.00 13.02 10.81
N GLY A 242 3.12 13.74 9.70
CA GLY A 242 2.37 13.47 8.46
C GLY A 242 2.69 12.12 7.81
N ILE A 243 3.85 11.53 8.12
CA ILE A 243 4.36 10.32 7.45
C ILE A 243 4.90 9.24 8.40
N TYR A 244 4.70 9.39 9.72
CA TYR A 244 5.24 8.45 10.71
C TYR A 244 4.37 8.35 11.96
N ALA A 245 3.16 7.82 11.84
CA ALA A 245 2.25 7.65 12.99
C ALA A 245 2.82 6.72 14.06
N ARG A 246 3.61 5.70 13.68
CA ARG A 246 4.22 4.72 14.59
C ARG A 246 5.08 5.37 15.69
N GLY A 247 5.79 6.45 15.36
CA GLY A 247 6.58 7.22 16.33
C GLY A 247 5.73 7.98 17.36
N TRP A 248 4.42 8.07 17.13
CA TRP A 248 3.49 8.87 17.92
C TRP A 248 2.31 8.07 18.47
N TYR A 249 2.35 6.74 18.44
CA TYR A 249 1.22 5.90 18.88
C TYR A 249 0.79 6.18 20.33
N ASP A 250 1.71 6.52 21.23
CA ASP A 250 1.36 6.83 22.62
C ASP A 250 0.54 8.13 22.72
N ALA A 251 0.86 9.13 21.88
CA ALA A 251 0.15 10.40 21.77
C ALA A 251 -1.06 10.37 20.82
N PHE A 252 -1.25 9.29 20.06
CA PHE A 252 -2.33 9.16 19.10
C PHE A 252 -3.69 9.17 19.80
N ALA A 253 -4.71 9.76 19.19
CA ALA A 253 -6.06 9.86 19.74
C ALA A 253 -6.63 8.49 20.16
N ASP A 254 -7.21 8.42 21.37
CA ASP A 254 -7.87 7.21 21.91
C ASP A 254 -9.37 7.22 21.54
N VAL A 255 -9.66 6.98 20.28
CA VAL A 255 -11.01 7.00 19.72
C VAL A 255 -11.30 5.72 18.93
N PRO A 256 -12.58 5.34 18.74
CA PRO A 256 -12.95 4.27 17.82
C PRO A 256 -12.37 4.48 16.43
N MET A 257 -11.69 3.47 15.87
CA MET A 257 -11.08 3.58 14.54
C MET A 257 -11.14 2.28 13.75
N VAL A 258 -11.31 2.44 12.44
CA VAL A 258 -11.21 1.36 11.45
C VAL A 258 -9.97 1.60 10.59
N HIS A 259 -9.12 0.60 10.48
CA HIS A 259 -8.08 0.50 9.48
C HIS A 259 -8.53 -0.51 8.41
N MET A 260 -8.73 -0.05 7.19
CA MET A 260 -9.11 -0.91 6.07
C MET A 260 -8.06 -0.82 4.97
N SER A 261 -7.73 -1.96 4.36
CA SER A 261 -6.88 -2.05 3.16
C SER A 261 -7.09 -3.40 2.46
N SER A 262 -6.14 -3.81 1.64
CA SER A 262 -6.25 -5.04 0.85
C SER A 262 -4.88 -5.61 0.49
N TRP A 263 -4.82 -6.89 0.11
CA TRP A 263 -3.55 -7.60 -0.11
C TRP A 263 -2.76 -7.08 -1.30
N TYR A 264 -3.44 -6.53 -2.31
CA TYR A 264 -2.81 -5.90 -3.49
C TYR A 264 -2.78 -4.36 -3.41
N ASP A 265 -2.75 -3.82 -2.18
CA ASP A 265 -2.67 -2.39 -1.90
C ASP A 265 -1.31 -2.05 -1.24
N PRO A 266 -0.60 -0.99 -1.68
CA PRO A 266 0.68 -0.61 -1.08
C PRO A 266 0.59 -0.19 0.39
N TYR A 267 -0.62 0.06 0.90
CA TYR A 267 -0.88 0.43 2.30
C TYR A 267 -1.36 -0.74 3.16
N ALA A 268 -1.32 -1.99 2.65
CA ALA A 268 -1.64 -3.18 3.42
C ALA A 268 -0.81 -3.28 4.71
N LEU A 269 0.51 -3.09 4.61
CA LEU A 269 1.40 -3.10 5.78
C LEU A 269 1.09 -1.97 6.75
N THR A 270 0.83 -0.76 6.24
CA THR A 270 0.40 0.40 7.05
C THR A 270 -0.86 0.08 7.88
N ALA A 271 -1.88 -0.51 7.27
CA ALA A 271 -3.13 -0.83 7.95
C ALA A 271 -2.92 -1.85 9.08
N VAL A 272 -2.18 -2.93 8.84
CA VAL A 272 -1.92 -3.96 9.85
C VAL A 272 -1.00 -3.46 10.96
N GLU A 273 0.03 -2.66 10.66
CA GLU A 273 0.92 -2.08 11.68
C GLU A 273 0.18 -1.09 12.59
N ASN A 274 -0.64 -0.20 12.02
CA ASN A 274 -1.46 0.72 12.80
C ASN A 274 -2.46 -0.04 13.68
N PHE A 275 -3.14 -1.05 13.13
CA PHE A 275 -4.03 -1.89 13.91
C PHE A 275 -3.32 -2.53 15.10
N VAL A 276 -2.19 -3.21 14.87
CA VAL A 276 -1.42 -3.88 15.93
C VAL A 276 -0.90 -2.87 16.95
N GLY A 277 -0.27 -1.79 16.50
CA GLY A 277 0.34 -0.81 17.38
C GLY A 277 -0.67 -0.04 18.23
N LEU A 278 -1.83 0.31 17.67
CA LEU A 278 -2.86 1.09 18.35
C LEU A 278 -3.77 0.21 19.23
N SER A 279 -4.14 -0.99 18.78
CA SER A 279 -4.96 -1.91 19.62
C SER A 279 -4.29 -2.32 20.94
N GLN A 280 -2.94 -2.28 21.00
CA GLN A 280 -2.18 -2.54 22.23
C GLN A 280 -2.11 -1.33 23.17
N ARG A 281 -2.44 -0.13 22.71
CA ARG A 281 -2.23 1.14 23.43
C ARG A 281 -3.50 1.91 23.72
N LYS A 282 -4.55 1.68 22.92
CA LYS A 282 -5.80 2.44 23.00
C LYS A 282 -6.91 1.60 23.61
N ARG A 283 -7.83 2.25 24.34
CA ARG A 283 -9.01 1.62 24.98
C ARG A 283 -10.20 1.58 24.05
N GLY A 284 -10.27 2.55 23.13
CA GLY A 284 -11.29 2.59 22.08
C GLY A 284 -11.16 1.38 21.13
N PRO A 285 -12.26 0.94 20.51
CA PRO A 285 -12.22 -0.17 19.56
C PRO A 285 -11.37 0.19 18.34
N VAL A 286 -10.36 -0.62 18.08
CA VAL A 286 -9.53 -0.58 16.86
C VAL A 286 -9.91 -1.77 16.02
N LYS A 287 -10.29 -1.55 14.76
CA LYS A 287 -10.78 -2.58 13.84
C LYS A 287 -9.88 -2.67 12.61
N LEU A 288 -9.76 -3.88 12.05
CA LEU A 288 -9.01 -4.15 10.82
C LEU A 288 -9.92 -4.85 9.81
N ILE A 289 -9.93 -4.34 8.56
CA ILE A 289 -10.60 -5.00 7.43
C ILE A 289 -9.58 -5.17 6.31
N MET A 290 -9.34 -6.41 5.86
CA MET A 290 -8.38 -6.72 4.81
C MET A 290 -9.02 -7.57 3.71
N GLY A 291 -9.22 -6.96 2.53
CA GLY A 291 -9.79 -7.62 1.36
C GLY A 291 -8.76 -8.07 0.32
N PRO A 292 -9.18 -8.74 -0.76
CA PRO A 292 -8.27 -9.19 -1.83
C PRO A 292 -8.09 -8.14 -2.94
N TRP A 293 -8.51 -6.91 -2.72
CA TRP A 293 -8.65 -5.87 -3.74
C TRP A 293 -7.32 -5.19 -4.08
N THR A 294 -7.31 -4.45 -5.17
CA THR A 294 -6.37 -3.37 -5.40
C THR A 294 -6.87 -2.09 -4.72
N HIS A 295 -6.08 -1.03 -4.75
CA HIS A 295 -6.32 0.23 -4.05
C HIS A 295 -7.74 0.79 -4.24
N GLY A 296 -8.56 0.70 -3.21
CA GLY A 296 -9.94 1.21 -3.17
C GLY A 296 -10.97 0.44 -4.02
N LYS A 297 -10.60 -0.68 -4.68
CA LYS A 297 -11.49 -1.42 -5.60
C LYS A 297 -12.31 -2.50 -4.89
N ARG A 298 -12.88 -2.18 -3.74
CA ARG A 298 -13.53 -3.10 -2.80
C ARG A 298 -14.86 -3.70 -3.26
N SER A 299 -15.47 -3.18 -4.30
CA SER A 299 -16.70 -3.71 -4.90
C SER A 299 -16.44 -4.52 -6.19
N LEU A 300 -15.16 -4.75 -6.56
CA LEU A 300 -14.78 -5.65 -7.64
C LEU A 300 -14.44 -7.05 -7.08
N THR A 301 -14.80 -8.07 -7.83
CA THR A 301 -14.51 -9.47 -7.48
C THR A 301 -13.09 -9.90 -7.83
N TRP A 302 -12.31 -9.02 -8.49
CA TRP A 302 -11.04 -9.36 -9.08
C TRP A 302 -9.95 -8.29 -8.82
N SER A 303 -8.70 -8.72 -8.89
CA SER A 303 -7.52 -7.86 -8.86
C SER A 303 -6.50 -8.38 -9.88
N GLY A 304 -6.24 -7.62 -10.94
CA GLY A 304 -5.47 -8.10 -12.08
C GLY A 304 -6.18 -9.24 -12.81
N ASP A 305 -5.49 -10.36 -12.99
CA ASP A 305 -6.02 -11.56 -13.62
C ASP A 305 -6.59 -12.60 -12.64
N ALA A 306 -6.56 -12.32 -11.34
CA ALA A 306 -7.15 -13.19 -10.32
C ALA A 306 -8.56 -12.73 -9.96
N ASP A 307 -9.53 -13.64 -10.01
CA ASP A 307 -10.91 -13.44 -9.57
C ASP A 307 -11.16 -14.23 -8.28
N PHE A 308 -11.76 -13.56 -7.30
CA PHE A 308 -11.99 -14.10 -5.95
C PHE A 308 -13.45 -14.47 -5.70
N GLY A 309 -14.32 -14.27 -6.70
CA GLY A 309 -15.75 -14.54 -6.63
C GLY A 309 -16.56 -13.43 -5.98
N PRO A 310 -17.92 -13.48 -6.16
CA PRO A 310 -18.82 -12.43 -5.69
C PRO A 310 -18.77 -12.19 -4.17
N GLN A 311 -18.46 -13.23 -3.40
CA GLN A 311 -18.32 -13.14 -1.94
C GLN A 311 -17.13 -12.28 -1.50
N SER A 312 -16.18 -11.97 -2.38
CA SER A 312 -14.96 -11.21 -2.03
C SER A 312 -15.19 -9.72 -1.84
N THR A 313 -16.31 -9.19 -2.30
CA THR A 313 -16.60 -7.76 -2.22
C THR A 313 -16.93 -7.30 -0.80
N LEU A 314 -16.65 -6.03 -0.49
CA LEU A 314 -17.08 -5.41 0.77
C LEU A 314 -18.61 -5.40 0.87
N ASP A 315 -19.28 -5.18 -0.24
CA ASP A 315 -20.74 -5.16 -0.37
C ASP A 315 -21.38 -6.46 0.10
N HIS A 316 -20.77 -7.60 -0.21
CA HIS A 316 -21.24 -8.90 0.26
C HIS A 316 -21.22 -9.01 1.78
N LEU A 317 -20.17 -8.49 2.42
CA LEU A 317 -19.98 -8.65 3.86
C LEU A 317 -20.76 -7.61 4.69
N PHE A 318 -20.86 -6.37 4.20
CA PHE A 318 -21.36 -5.24 4.97
C PHE A 318 -22.46 -4.41 4.28
N GLY A 319 -22.91 -4.80 3.09
CA GLY A 319 -23.67 -3.94 2.20
C GLY A 319 -22.74 -2.90 1.55
N ASP A 320 -23.28 -1.80 1.05
CA ASP A 320 -22.44 -0.80 0.39
C ASP A 320 -21.51 -0.06 1.38
N TYR A 321 -20.43 0.52 0.83
CA TYR A 321 -19.39 1.19 1.61
C TYR A 321 -19.88 2.45 2.32
N VAL A 322 -20.83 3.18 1.74
CA VAL A 322 -21.43 4.37 2.38
C VAL A 322 -22.26 3.94 3.58
N ALA A 323 -23.03 2.84 3.44
CA ALA A 323 -23.84 2.29 4.53
C ALA A 323 -22.98 1.75 5.68
N LEU A 324 -21.85 1.10 5.40
CA LEU A 324 -20.92 0.66 6.44
C LEU A 324 -20.38 1.86 7.24
N ARG A 325 -19.86 2.89 6.53
CA ARG A 325 -19.35 4.11 7.19
C ARG A 325 -20.43 4.81 8.00
N ARG A 326 -21.66 4.92 7.46
CA ARG A 326 -22.79 5.53 8.16
C ARG A 326 -23.08 4.78 9.46
N ARG A 327 -23.23 3.45 9.44
CA ARG A 327 -23.48 2.64 10.66
C ARG A 327 -22.35 2.78 11.69
N TRP A 328 -21.09 2.86 11.23
CA TRP A 328 -19.94 3.11 12.10
C TRP A 328 -20.06 4.44 12.82
N PHE A 329 -20.34 5.52 12.10
CA PHE A 329 -20.48 6.85 12.70
C PHE A 329 -21.79 7.02 13.48
N ASP A 330 -22.90 6.42 13.08
CA ASP A 330 -24.13 6.39 13.88
C ASP A 330 -23.85 5.78 15.25
N ARG A 331 -23.14 4.66 15.31
CA ARG A 331 -22.74 4.00 16.55
C ARG A 331 -21.84 4.87 17.40
N HIS A 332 -20.81 5.46 16.83
CA HIS A 332 -19.75 6.10 17.60
C HIS A 332 -19.92 7.61 17.79
N LEU A 333 -20.64 8.33 16.93
CA LEU A 333 -20.89 9.76 17.07
C LEU A 333 -22.29 10.06 17.63
N LYS A 334 -23.32 9.32 17.20
CA LYS A 334 -24.68 9.49 17.72
C LYS A 334 -25.03 8.56 18.88
N ARG A 335 -24.28 7.47 19.05
CA ARG A 335 -24.55 6.38 20.01
C ARG A 335 -25.82 5.59 19.66
N GLU A 336 -26.09 5.46 18.37
CA GLU A 336 -27.24 4.78 17.80
C GLU A 336 -26.83 3.46 17.13
N GLY A 337 -27.75 2.49 17.10
CA GLY A 337 -27.57 1.22 16.41
C GLY A 337 -26.58 0.25 17.07
N ALA A 338 -26.47 -0.95 16.50
CA ALA A 338 -25.49 -1.96 16.89
C ALA A 338 -24.10 -1.64 16.30
N ASP A 339 -23.05 -2.21 16.90
CA ASP A 339 -21.70 -2.15 16.33
C ASP A 339 -21.71 -2.88 14.96
N PRO A 340 -21.42 -2.18 13.84
CA PRO A 340 -21.36 -2.81 12.52
C PRO A 340 -20.15 -3.74 12.36
N LEU A 341 -19.17 -3.64 13.25
CA LEU A 341 -17.92 -4.38 13.25
C LEU A 341 -17.66 -5.00 14.63
N PRO A 342 -18.48 -6.00 15.08
CA PRO A 342 -18.32 -6.59 16.42
C PRO A 342 -16.94 -7.25 16.61
N GLU A 343 -16.37 -7.87 15.58
CA GLU A 343 -15.07 -8.53 15.68
C GLU A 343 -13.91 -7.54 15.46
N PRO A 344 -12.72 -7.79 16.03
CA PRO A 344 -11.54 -6.94 15.83
C PRO A 344 -11.00 -6.97 14.41
N VAL A 345 -10.95 -8.14 13.78
CA VAL A 345 -10.34 -8.36 12.45
C VAL A 345 -11.30 -9.09 11.52
N TYR A 346 -11.47 -8.52 10.34
CA TYR A 346 -12.12 -9.13 9.18
C TYR A 346 -11.08 -9.28 8.08
N LEU A 347 -10.84 -10.50 7.64
CA LEU A 347 -9.85 -10.74 6.60
C LEU A 347 -10.38 -11.72 5.55
N PHE A 348 -10.04 -11.45 4.30
CA PHE A 348 -10.31 -12.36 3.21
C PHE A 348 -9.10 -13.26 2.98
N THR A 349 -9.27 -14.57 3.21
CA THR A 349 -8.27 -15.56 2.81
C THR A 349 -8.50 -15.91 1.36
N MET A 350 -7.55 -15.53 0.50
CA MET A 350 -7.54 -15.83 -0.92
C MET A 350 -7.29 -17.33 -1.16
N GLY A 351 -7.56 -17.83 -2.35
CA GLY A 351 -7.29 -19.23 -2.74
C GLY A 351 -8.43 -20.20 -2.48
N GLY A 352 -8.29 -21.39 -3.02
CA GLY A 352 -9.31 -22.46 -2.94
C GLY A 352 -10.39 -22.39 -4.01
N GLY A 353 -10.23 -21.57 -5.04
CA GLY A 353 -11.04 -21.60 -6.26
C GLY A 353 -10.71 -22.81 -7.15
N SER A 354 -11.37 -22.90 -8.29
CA SER A 354 -11.20 -24.05 -9.19
C SER A 354 -9.86 -24.08 -9.95
N GLY A 355 -9.12 -22.97 -9.96
CA GLY A 355 -7.89 -22.82 -10.74
C GLY A 355 -8.13 -22.81 -12.26
N ARG A 356 -9.40 -22.68 -12.69
CA ARG A 356 -9.79 -22.67 -14.09
C ARG A 356 -9.93 -21.23 -14.59
N ARG A 357 -9.98 -21.08 -15.91
CA ARG A 357 -10.24 -19.79 -16.55
C ARG A 357 -11.74 -19.50 -16.54
N LEU A 358 -12.12 -18.38 -15.96
CA LEU A 358 -13.50 -17.90 -16.01
C LEU A 358 -13.87 -17.32 -17.39
N PRO A 359 -15.17 -17.13 -17.68
CA PRO A 359 -15.62 -16.45 -18.90
C PRO A 359 -15.04 -15.03 -19.05
N SER A 360 -14.69 -14.37 -17.97
CA SER A 360 -13.99 -13.08 -17.95
C SER A 360 -12.54 -13.15 -18.45
N GLY A 361 -12.00 -14.35 -18.67
CA GLY A 361 -10.60 -14.61 -18.99
C GLY A 361 -9.69 -14.76 -17.79
N ARG A 362 -10.16 -14.46 -16.57
CA ARG A 362 -9.38 -14.47 -15.32
C ARG A 362 -9.27 -15.86 -14.71
N LEU A 363 -8.25 -16.03 -13.89
CA LEU A 363 -8.08 -17.22 -13.05
C LEU A 363 -9.12 -17.21 -11.93
N ASP A 364 -9.89 -18.27 -11.78
CA ASP A 364 -10.72 -18.52 -10.60
C ASP A 364 -9.82 -18.90 -9.41
N HIS A 365 -9.37 -17.88 -8.69
CA HIS A 365 -8.54 -18.06 -7.50
C HIS A 365 -9.40 -18.31 -6.25
N GLY A 366 -10.58 -17.68 -6.17
CA GLY A 366 -11.52 -17.86 -5.08
C GLY A 366 -11.04 -17.25 -3.75
N GLY A 367 -11.68 -17.68 -2.68
CA GLY A 367 -11.37 -17.24 -1.33
C GLY A 367 -12.59 -17.15 -0.42
N ARG A 368 -12.37 -16.74 0.84
CA ARG A 368 -13.44 -16.62 1.83
C ARG A 368 -13.11 -15.56 2.90
N TRP A 369 -14.12 -14.88 3.39
CA TRP A 369 -14.02 -14.07 4.58
C TRP A 369 -13.92 -14.91 5.84
N ARG A 370 -13.15 -14.41 6.81
CA ARG A 370 -13.14 -14.89 8.18
C ARG A 370 -12.83 -13.76 9.15
N THR A 371 -13.10 -14.00 10.42
CA THR A 371 -12.75 -13.10 11.51
C THR A 371 -11.61 -13.67 12.35
N ALA A 372 -10.92 -12.79 13.06
CA ALA A 372 -9.89 -13.18 14.03
C ALA A 372 -9.87 -12.18 15.20
N PRO A 373 -9.44 -12.62 16.39
CA PRO A 373 -9.36 -11.74 17.56
C PRO A 373 -8.14 -10.80 17.50
N ALA A 374 -7.16 -11.06 16.64
CA ALA A 374 -5.94 -10.27 16.48
C ALA A 374 -5.31 -10.49 15.08
N TRP A 375 -4.33 -9.65 14.74
CA TRP A 375 -3.45 -9.83 13.60
C TRP A 375 -1.98 -9.91 14.06
N PRO A 376 -1.17 -10.87 13.54
CA PRO A 376 -1.66 -12.05 12.83
C PRO A 376 -2.56 -12.91 13.71
N PRO A 377 -3.35 -13.87 13.14
CA PRO A 377 -4.18 -14.76 13.94
C PRO A 377 -3.35 -15.50 14.99
N PRO A 378 -3.85 -15.66 16.23
CA PRO A 378 -3.06 -16.24 17.33
C PRO A 378 -2.64 -17.70 17.12
N ASP A 379 -3.34 -18.43 16.27
CA ASP A 379 -3.08 -19.80 15.89
C ASP A 379 -2.01 -19.94 14.78
N MET A 380 -1.56 -18.80 14.18
CA MET A 380 -0.49 -18.77 13.21
C MET A 380 0.86 -19.12 13.85
N ALA A 381 1.64 -19.97 13.19
CA ALA A 381 2.99 -20.33 13.59
C ALA A 381 4.00 -20.10 12.47
N MET A 382 5.13 -19.45 12.80
CA MET A 382 6.22 -19.26 11.85
C MET A 382 6.96 -20.60 11.64
N THR A 383 6.72 -21.22 10.49
CA THR A 383 7.22 -22.55 10.13
C THR A 383 8.42 -22.45 9.19
N PRO A 384 9.59 -22.99 9.52
CA PRO A 384 10.78 -22.91 8.68
C PRO A 384 10.73 -23.88 7.50
N PHE A 385 11.09 -23.36 6.32
CA PHE A 385 11.35 -24.11 5.10
C PHE A 385 12.75 -23.73 4.60
N HIS A 386 13.62 -24.72 4.47
CA HIS A 386 15.01 -24.51 4.08
C HIS A 386 15.18 -24.55 2.57
N LEU A 387 16.04 -23.67 2.07
CA LEU A 387 16.40 -23.59 0.66
C LEU A 387 17.44 -24.67 0.34
N HIS A 388 17.26 -25.40 -0.76
CA HIS A 388 18.14 -26.48 -1.20
C HIS A 388 18.84 -26.17 -2.53
N PRO A 389 20.05 -26.74 -2.78
CA PRO A 389 20.80 -26.47 -4.01
C PRO A 389 20.10 -26.89 -5.31
N ASP A 390 19.15 -27.81 -5.23
CA ASP A 390 18.33 -28.28 -6.35
C ASP A 390 17.07 -27.42 -6.60
N GLY A 391 16.96 -26.24 -5.97
CA GLY A 391 15.78 -25.39 -6.04
C GLY A 391 14.62 -25.84 -5.16
N GLY A 392 14.83 -26.83 -4.29
CA GLY A 392 13.80 -27.30 -3.36
C GLY A 392 13.61 -26.39 -2.16
N LEU A 393 12.37 -26.31 -1.67
CA LEU A 393 11.98 -25.66 -0.43
C LEU A 393 11.39 -26.74 0.50
N ARG A 394 12.08 -27.09 1.59
CA ARG A 394 11.77 -28.25 2.43
C ARG A 394 11.86 -27.95 3.91
N ALA A 395 11.14 -28.72 4.72
CA ALA A 395 11.18 -28.60 6.19
C ALA A 395 12.55 -28.92 6.79
N GLN A 396 13.29 -29.89 6.23
CA GLN A 396 14.62 -30.24 6.67
C GLN A 396 15.68 -29.38 5.98
N PRO A 397 16.79 -29.03 6.68
CA PRO A 397 17.89 -28.32 6.05
C PRO A 397 18.66 -29.24 5.08
N PRO A 398 19.40 -28.69 4.09
CA PRO A 398 20.28 -29.46 3.24
C PRO A 398 21.38 -30.17 4.07
N ALA A 399 21.76 -31.38 3.64
CA ALA A 399 22.76 -32.22 4.35
C ALA A 399 24.19 -31.64 4.30
N ALA A 400 24.51 -30.85 3.27
CA ALA A 400 25.82 -30.25 3.06
C ALA A 400 25.70 -28.74 2.76
N PRO A 401 26.73 -27.94 3.05
CA PRO A 401 26.81 -26.56 2.63
C PRO A 401 26.79 -26.43 1.10
N GLY A 402 26.17 -25.34 0.62
CA GLY A 402 26.10 -25.00 -0.80
C GLY A 402 25.78 -23.54 -0.99
N ARG A 403 25.67 -23.13 -2.25
CA ARG A 403 25.20 -21.79 -2.61
C ARG A 403 24.49 -21.82 -3.95
N CYS A 404 23.53 -20.91 -4.13
CA CYS A 404 22.93 -20.58 -5.41
C CYS A 404 23.24 -19.12 -5.71
N SER A 405 23.62 -18.82 -6.94
CA SER A 405 24.03 -17.46 -7.35
C SER A 405 23.22 -16.98 -8.55
N PHE A 406 23.07 -15.67 -8.67
CA PHE A 406 22.50 -14.98 -9.81
C PHE A 406 23.28 -13.69 -10.08
N VAL A 407 23.22 -13.20 -11.31
CA VAL A 407 23.85 -11.93 -11.70
C VAL A 407 22.74 -10.89 -11.93
N HIS A 408 22.73 -9.84 -11.13
CA HIS A 408 21.89 -8.68 -11.38
C HIS A 408 22.64 -7.64 -12.22
N ASP A 409 22.14 -7.35 -13.43
CA ASP A 409 22.56 -6.20 -14.24
C ASP A 409 21.51 -5.10 -14.13
N PRO A 410 21.83 -3.93 -13.55
CA PRO A 410 20.91 -2.79 -13.42
C PRO A 410 20.31 -2.30 -14.74
N ARG A 411 20.95 -2.60 -15.87
CA ARG A 411 20.45 -2.26 -17.22
C ARG A 411 19.39 -3.22 -17.73
N HIS A 412 19.24 -4.37 -17.08
CA HIS A 412 18.32 -5.45 -17.43
C HIS A 412 17.57 -5.99 -16.21
N PRO A 413 16.88 -5.13 -15.45
CA PRO A 413 16.24 -5.54 -14.21
C PRO A 413 15.13 -6.57 -14.42
N VAL A 414 14.81 -7.32 -13.37
CA VAL A 414 13.65 -8.21 -13.35
C VAL A 414 12.37 -7.35 -13.36
N PRO A 415 11.47 -7.54 -14.34
CA PRO A 415 10.27 -6.74 -14.46
C PRO A 415 9.27 -7.03 -13.33
N THR A 416 8.55 -6.00 -12.91
CA THR A 416 7.40 -6.14 -12.01
C THR A 416 6.20 -6.65 -12.79
N ILE A 417 5.66 -7.79 -12.36
CA ILE A 417 4.44 -8.38 -12.91
C ILE A 417 3.35 -8.34 -11.83
N GLY A 418 2.53 -7.29 -11.86
CA GLY A 418 1.52 -7.06 -10.83
C GLY A 418 2.07 -6.77 -9.43
N GLY A 419 1.23 -6.90 -8.42
CA GLY A 419 1.59 -6.71 -7.01
C GLY A 419 0.78 -5.63 -6.29
N ALA A 420 1.23 -5.27 -5.09
CA ALA A 420 0.59 -4.28 -4.24
C ALA A 420 1.00 -2.85 -4.67
N ILE A 421 0.33 -2.33 -5.69
CA ILE A 421 0.64 -1.07 -6.37
C ILE A 421 -0.59 -0.17 -6.40
N ALA A 422 -0.38 1.13 -6.25
CA ALA A 422 -1.37 2.18 -6.52
C ALA A 422 -0.73 3.30 -7.31
N SER A 423 -1.51 4.03 -8.09
CA SER A 423 -1.03 5.17 -8.90
C SER A 423 0.12 4.83 -9.87
N GLY A 424 0.25 3.57 -10.27
CA GLY A 424 1.34 3.07 -11.12
C GLY A 424 1.15 3.32 -12.61
N ALA A 425 -0.08 3.55 -13.07
CA ALA A 425 -0.36 3.78 -14.48
C ALA A 425 0.38 5.02 -15.03
N PRO A 426 0.88 4.99 -16.27
CA PRO A 426 0.75 3.92 -17.26
C PRO A 426 1.93 2.90 -17.25
N VAL A 427 2.70 2.83 -16.18
CA VAL A 427 3.96 2.07 -16.10
C VAL A 427 3.80 0.72 -15.37
N MET A 428 2.94 0.68 -14.37
CA MET A 428 2.77 -0.48 -13.50
C MET A 428 1.30 -0.90 -13.40
N GLU A 429 1.07 -2.20 -13.42
CA GLU A 429 -0.23 -2.83 -13.18
C GLU A 429 -0.31 -3.38 -11.76
N ALA A 430 -1.46 -3.19 -11.08
CA ALA A 430 -1.71 -3.69 -9.74
C ALA A 430 -2.50 -5.00 -9.77
N GLY A 431 -2.27 -5.89 -8.82
CA GLY A 431 -3.05 -7.12 -8.65
C GLY A 431 -2.26 -8.41 -8.85
N GLY A 432 -3.01 -9.51 -8.91
CA GLY A 432 -2.47 -10.85 -9.13
C GLY A 432 -2.37 -11.18 -10.62
N TYR A 433 -1.20 -11.67 -11.04
CA TYR A 433 -0.93 -12.06 -12.44
C TYR A 433 -0.04 -13.29 -12.48
N ASP A 434 -0.13 -14.05 -13.59
CA ASP A 434 0.87 -15.06 -13.91
C ASP A 434 2.26 -14.40 -14.00
N GLN A 435 3.23 -14.94 -13.30
CA GLN A 435 4.61 -14.41 -13.27
C GLN A 435 5.33 -14.72 -14.58
N ARG A 436 4.80 -14.18 -15.67
CA ARG A 436 5.28 -14.30 -17.05
C ARG A 436 5.41 -12.90 -17.66
N GLU A 437 6.48 -12.66 -18.36
CA GLU A 437 6.66 -11.44 -19.13
C GLU A 437 5.55 -11.27 -20.18
N ALA A 438 5.09 -10.04 -20.39
CA ALA A 438 4.09 -9.71 -21.38
C ALA A 438 4.22 -8.23 -21.83
N PRO A 439 3.66 -7.83 -22.99
CA PRO A 439 3.72 -6.44 -23.47
C PRO A 439 3.10 -5.40 -22.51
N ALA A 440 2.17 -5.84 -21.65
CA ALA A 440 1.51 -4.97 -20.68
C ALA A 440 2.43 -4.54 -19.52
N PHE A 441 3.52 -5.30 -19.26
CA PHE A 441 4.40 -5.03 -18.13
C PHE A 441 5.68 -4.34 -18.58
N PHE A 442 5.94 -3.19 -18.01
CA PHE A 442 7.11 -2.38 -18.33
C PHE A 442 8.41 -3.13 -18.06
N GLY A 443 9.35 -3.12 -19.01
CA GLY A 443 10.62 -3.84 -18.90
C GLY A 443 10.58 -5.30 -19.37
N SER A 444 9.39 -5.86 -19.61
CA SER A 444 9.24 -7.19 -20.19
C SER A 444 9.74 -7.27 -21.63
N ARG A 445 10.24 -8.45 -22.02
CA ARG A 445 10.85 -8.68 -23.36
C ARG A 445 10.36 -9.97 -24.00
N ALA A 446 10.21 -9.93 -25.33
CA ALA A 446 10.00 -11.15 -26.10
C ALA A 446 11.18 -12.13 -25.89
N PRO A 447 10.92 -13.44 -25.88
CA PRO A 447 9.70 -14.15 -26.26
C PRO A 447 8.66 -14.37 -25.13
N TRP A 448 8.54 -13.49 -24.16
CA TRP A 448 7.52 -13.49 -23.10
C TRP A 448 7.58 -14.76 -22.23
N ARG A 449 8.73 -15.03 -21.64
CA ARG A 449 8.98 -16.21 -20.81
C ARG A 449 8.45 -16.06 -19.39
N PRO A 450 8.19 -17.18 -18.69
CA PRO A 450 8.03 -17.14 -17.25
C PRO A 450 9.23 -16.46 -16.58
N LEU A 451 9.01 -15.68 -15.52
CA LEU A 451 10.12 -15.10 -14.75
C LEU A 451 11.04 -16.17 -14.19
N ALA A 452 10.48 -17.33 -13.83
CA ALA A 452 11.25 -18.49 -13.33
C ALA A 452 12.31 -19.02 -14.31
N ASP A 453 12.21 -18.71 -15.61
CA ASP A 453 13.19 -19.11 -16.63
C ASP A 453 14.35 -18.11 -16.78
N ARG A 454 14.35 -17.01 -16.04
CA ARG A 454 15.41 -16.01 -16.07
C ARG A 454 16.63 -16.49 -15.28
N ALA A 455 17.83 -16.24 -15.81
CA ALA A 455 19.09 -16.61 -15.14
C ALA A 455 19.48 -15.64 -14.00
N ASP A 456 18.84 -14.48 -13.92
CA ASP A 456 19.06 -13.44 -12.90
C ASP A 456 18.06 -13.52 -11.72
N LEU A 457 17.41 -14.68 -11.57
CA LEU A 457 16.43 -14.95 -10.54
C LEU A 457 16.61 -16.37 -10.01
N LEU A 458 16.61 -16.55 -8.69
CA LEU A 458 16.61 -17.86 -8.05
C LEU A 458 15.19 -18.28 -7.70
N VAL A 459 14.88 -19.53 -7.98
CA VAL A 459 13.57 -20.15 -7.70
C VAL A 459 13.74 -21.28 -6.70
N PHE A 460 12.94 -21.26 -5.63
CA PHE A 460 12.84 -22.37 -4.69
C PHE A 460 11.37 -22.73 -4.49
N GLU A 461 11.05 -24.03 -4.64
CA GLU A 461 9.68 -24.54 -4.58
C GLU A 461 9.54 -25.70 -3.61
N THR A 462 8.39 -25.77 -2.94
CA THR A 462 7.99 -27.00 -2.26
C THR A 462 7.70 -28.11 -3.28
N PRO A 463 7.74 -29.40 -2.89
CA PRO A 463 7.00 -30.42 -3.62
C PRO A 463 5.53 -30.00 -3.77
N ALA A 464 4.79 -30.65 -4.69
CA ALA A 464 3.34 -30.50 -4.73
C ALA A 464 2.76 -30.80 -3.34
N LEU A 465 1.93 -29.89 -2.83
CA LEU A 465 1.38 -29.99 -1.48
C LEU A 465 0.44 -31.21 -1.36
N ASP A 466 0.60 -31.98 -0.30
CA ASP A 466 -0.25 -33.15 -0.02
C ASP A 466 -1.62 -32.75 0.59
N ALA A 467 -1.71 -31.54 1.13
CA ALA A 467 -2.90 -30.95 1.74
C ALA A 467 -2.89 -29.44 1.54
N ASP A 468 -4.04 -28.81 1.75
CA ASP A 468 -4.16 -27.37 1.74
C ASP A 468 -3.30 -26.73 2.84
N VAL A 469 -2.61 -25.62 2.53
CA VAL A 469 -1.78 -24.86 3.46
C VAL A 469 -2.22 -23.40 3.43
N GLU A 470 -2.74 -22.90 4.53
CA GLU A 470 -3.06 -21.47 4.69
C GLU A 470 -1.85 -20.72 5.24
N LEU A 471 -1.44 -19.66 4.54
CA LEU A 471 -0.46 -18.68 5.02
C LEU A 471 -1.19 -17.38 5.32
N THR A 472 -1.17 -16.94 6.60
CA THR A 472 -1.78 -15.67 7.01
C THR A 472 -0.84 -14.90 7.93
N GLY A 473 -0.24 -13.83 7.43
CA GLY A 473 0.80 -13.05 8.09
C GLY A 473 1.82 -12.52 7.09
N GLN A 474 3.04 -12.29 7.55
CA GLN A 474 4.18 -11.94 6.71
C GLN A 474 5.16 -13.12 6.66
N ALA A 475 5.52 -13.58 5.47
CA ALA A 475 6.65 -14.48 5.29
C ALA A 475 7.95 -13.73 5.56
N VAL A 476 8.96 -14.42 6.13
CA VAL A 476 10.27 -13.84 6.39
C VAL A 476 11.34 -14.70 5.75
N ALA A 477 12.07 -14.17 4.78
CA ALA A 477 13.28 -14.78 4.26
C ALA A 477 14.45 -14.46 5.20
N ASP A 478 14.97 -15.48 5.88
CA ASP A 478 16.14 -15.44 6.76
C ASP A 478 17.32 -15.98 5.95
N LEU A 479 18.03 -15.07 5.28
CA LEU A 479 19.01 -15.39 4.25
C LEU A 479 20.44 -15.12 4.70
N PHE A 480 21.36 -15.96 4.25
CA PHE A 480 22.80 -15.72 4.28
C PHE A 480 23.25 -15.36 2.87
N VAL A 481 23.61 -14.10 2.64
CA VAL A 481 23.90 -13.55 1.30
C VAL A 481 25.28 -12.93 1.21
N SER A 482 25.91 -13.04 0.04
CA SER A 482 27.12 -12.31 -0.31
C SER A 482 26.96 -11.73 -1.71
N SER A 483 27.70 -10.67 -2.02
CA SER A 483 27.74 -10.06 -3.34
C SER A 483 29.16 -9.67 -3.72
N THR A 484 29.41 -9.54 -5.02
CA THR A 484 30.65 -8.95 -5.56
C THR A 484 30.63 -7.43 -5.53
N ALA A 485 29.49 -6.82 -5.23
CA ALA A 485 29.28 -5.37 -5.18
C ALA A 485 29.38 -4.80 -3.75
N ALA A 486 29.63 -3.50 -3.65
CA ALA A 486 29.59 -2.75 -2.40
C ALA A 486 28.16 -2.46 -1.92
N ASP A 487 27.19 -2.53 -2.78
CA ASP A 487 25.76 -2.46 -2.47
C ASP A 487 24.95 -3.21 -3.54
N THR A 488 23.80 -3.74 -3.18
CA THR A 488 22.85 -4.40 -4.09
C THR A 488 21.49 -4.48 -3.40
N ASP A 489 20.45 -4.86 -4.11
CA ASP A 489 19.15 -5.17 -3.53
C ASP A 489 18.92 -6.69 -3.51
N ILE A 490 18.17 -7.17 -2.52
CA ILE A 490 17.64 -8.52 -2.49
C ILE A 490 16.12 -8.41 -2.39
N THR A 491 15.44 -8.94 -3.39
CA THR A 491 13.98 -9.03 -3.43
C THR A 491 13.52 -10.45 -3.15
N ILE A 492 12.35 -10.58 -2.57
CA ILE A 492 11.64 -11.85 -2.41
C ILE A 492 10.23 -11.72 -2.97
N LYS A 493 9.71 -12.78 -3.56
CA LYS A 493 8.32 -12.86 -3.99
C LYS A 493 7.76 -14.22 -3.62
N ILE A 494 6.60 -14.24 -2.98
CA ILE A 494 5.85 -15.45 -2.67
C ILE A 494 4.83 -15.66 -3.77
N VAL A 495 4.82 -16.86 -4.33
CA VAL A 495 4.02 -17.23 -5.52
C VAL A 495 3.26 -18.51 -5.24
N ASP A 496 1.98 -18.51 -5.60
CA ASP A 496 1.13 -19.71 -5.61
C ASP A 496 1.21 -20.36 -7.00
N VAL A 497 1.85 -21.53 -7.07
CA VAL A 497 2.05 -22.24 -8.34
C VAL A 497 0.99 -23.31 -8.51
N TYR A 498 0.10 -23.06 -9.43
CA TYR A 498 -0.95 -23.97 -9.86
C TYR A 498 -0.40 -25.10 -10.74
N PRO A 499 -0.88 -26.33 -10.58
CA PRO A 499 -0.54 -27.41 -11.50
C PRO A 499 -1.12 -27.14 -12.89
N PRO A 500 -0.51 -27.72 -13.96
CA PRO A 500 -1.07 -27.68 -15.31
C PRO A 500 -2.50 -28.19 -15.36
N ASN A 501 -3.33 -27.54 -16.17
CA ASN A 501 -4.69 -27.95 -16.45
C ASN A 501 -5.11 -27.59 -17.89
N ALA A 502 -6.34 -27.88 -18.29
CA ALA A 502 -6.80 -27.67 -19.66
C ALA A 502 -6.81 -26.19 -20.11
N ASP A 503 -6.98 -25.25 -19.17
CA ASP A 503 -6.99 -23.81 -19.47
C ASP A 503 -5.60 -23.18 -19.35
N TYR A 504 -4.73 -23.79 -18.55
CA TYR A 504 -3.35 -23.36 -18.29
C TYR A 504 -2.42 -24.59 -18.43
N PRO A 505 -2.06 -24.96 -19.67
CA PRO A 505 -1.27 -26.18 -19.93
C PRO A 505 0.12 -26.19 -19.29
N ASP A 506 0.70 -25.01 -19.06
CA ASP A 506 2.01 -24.82 -18.39
C ASP A 506 1.86 -24.56 -16.88
N GLY A 507 0.63 -24.64 -16.35
CA GLY A 507 0.31 -24.17 -15.00
C GLY A 507 0.11 -22.65 -14.96
N TYR A 508 0.02 -22.09 -13.75
CA TYR A 508 -0.15 -20.66 -13.50
C TYR A 508 0.62 -20.28 -12.24
N ALA A 509 1.42 -19.25 -12.28
CA ALA A 509 2.25 -18.81 -11.15
C ALA A 509 1.76 -17.44 -10.64
N LEU A 510 0.83 -17.44 -9.66
CA LEU A 510 0.19 -16.24 -9.15
C LEU A 510 1.06 -15.56 -8.07
N ASN A 511 1.40 -14.28 -8.25
CA ASN A 511 2.06 -13.50 -7.20
C ASN A 511 1.12 -13.22 -6.02
N ILE A 512 1.60 -13.53 -4.80
CA ILE A 512 0.83 -13.33 -3.55
C ILE A 512 1.37 -12.16 -2.74
N ALA A 513 2.68 -12.12 -2.50
CA ALA A 513 3.33 -11.08 -1.71
C ALA A 513 4.78 -10.89 -2.15
N HIS A 514 5.34 -9.72 -1.84
CA HIS A 514 6.74 -9.39 -2.13
C HIS A 514 7.40 -8.70 -0.95
N GLY A 515 8.73 -8.64 -0.96
CA GLY A 515 9.55 -7.87 -0.04
C GLY A 515 10.87 -7.50 -0.70
N ILE A 516 11.55 -6.51 -0.14
CA ILE A 516 12.84 -6.02 -0.63
C ILE A 516 13.70 -5.53 0.53
N LEU A 517 15.03 -5.66 0.38
CA LEU A 517 16.01 -5.02 1.24
C LEU A 517 17.18 -4.52 0.38
N ARG A 518 17.48 -3.23 0.48
CA ARG A 518 18.71 -2.64 -0.04
C ARG A 518 19.84 -2.90 0.94
N MET A 519 20.89 -3.60 0.53
CA MET A 519 21.86 -4.25 1.41
C MET A 519 22.69 -3.29 2.26
N ARG A 520 22.87 -2.05 1.84
CA ARG A 520 23.50 -1.02 2.71
C ARG A 520 22.71 -0.73 3.99
N PHE A 521 21.40 -1.05 4.01
CA PHE A 521 20.51 -0.88 5.17
C PHE A 521 20.30 -2.18 5.97
N ARG A 522 21.06 -3.23 5.72
CA ARG A 522 20.92 -4.56 6.35
C ARG A 522 20.95 -4.54 7.88
N ASP A 523 21.75 -3.63 8.46
CA ASP A 523 21.96 -3.54 9.91
C ASP A 523 21.22 -2.33 10.51
N SER A 524 21.08 -1.23 9.76
CA SER A 524 20.40 -0.01 10.21
C SER A 524 19.86 0.81 9.03
N PHE A 525 18.62 1.26 9.15
CA PHE A 525 18.06 2.23 8.20
C PHE A 525 18.54 3.67 8.44
N GLU A 526 19.07 3.97 9.62
CA GLU A 526 19.62 5.30 9.98
C GLU A 526 21.10 5.45 9.62
N ALA A 527 21.85 4.35 9.64
CA ALA A 527 23.29 4.31 9.40
C ALA A 527 23.64 3.26 8.33
N PRO A 528 23.51 3.60 7.04
CA PRO A 528 23.83 2.66 5.95
C PRO A 528 25.33 2.35 5.89
N GLU A 529 25.66 1.08 5.65
CA GLU A 529 27.04 0.63 5.52
C GLU A 529 27.25 -0.19 4.24
N PRO A 530 28.38 -0.02 3.52
CA PRO A 530 28.67 -0.80 2.33
C PRO A 530 28.87 -2.27 2.67
N MET A 531 28.64 -3.12 1.70
CA MET A 531 29.08 -4.53 1.76
C MET A 531 30.58 -4.63 1.48
N GLU A 532 31.22 -5.59 2.13
CA GLU A 532 32.53 -6.08 1.73
C GLU A 532 32.33 -7.17 0.65
N PRO A 533 32.87 -7.01 -0.55
CA PRO A 533 32.73 -8.00 -1.61
C PRO A 533 33.11 -9.41 -1.16
N GLY A 534 32.20 -10.38 -1.39
CA GLY A 534 32.37 -11.78 -1.03
C GLY A 534 32.09 -12.13 0.44
N LYS A 535 31.94 -11.17 1.33
CA LYS A 535 31.57 -11.42 2.73
C LYS A 535 30.11 -11.85 2.84
N VAL A 536 29.85 -12.84 3.67
CA VAL A 536 28.50 -13.35 3.92
C VAL A 536 27.83 -12.55 5.03
N TYR A 537 26.65 -12.07 4.77
CA TYR A 537 25.79 -11.35 5.71
C TYR A 537 24.50 -12.14 5.95
N ARG A 538 24.03 -12.18 7.18
CA ARG A 538 22.70 -12.68 7.49
C ARG A 538 21.71 -11.52 7.45
N VAL A 539 20.65 -11.68 6.68
CA VAL A 539 19.58 -10.66 6.53
C VAL A 539 18.22 -11.29 6.70
N ARG A 540 17.25 -10.47 7.13
CA ARG A 540 15.85 -10.87 7.24
C ARG A 540 15.00 -9.93 6.43
N ILE A 541 14.27 -10.46 5.47
CA ILE A 541 13.40 -9.71 4.57
C ILE A 541 11.97 -10.18 4.80
N ALA A 542 11.12 -9.31 5.33
CA ALA A 542 9.70 -9.59 5.47
C ALA A 542 8.96 -9.29 4.17
N SER A 543 8.01 -10.15 3.83
CA SER A 543 7.06 -9.86 2.76
C SER A 543 6.01 -8.86 3.20
N PHE A 544 5.24 -8.31 2.26
CA PHE A 544 3.94 -7.70 2.57
C PHE A 544 3.04 -8.70 3.30
N PRO A 545 2.06 -8.20 4.09
CA PRO A 545 1.09 -9.07 4.73
C PRO A 545 0.22 -9.75 3.66
N MET A 546 -0.16 -10.99 3.93
CA MET A 546 -0.99 -11.79 3.04
C MET A 546 -1.91 -12.71 3.83
N SER A 547 -2.98 -13.17 3.19
CA SER A 547 -3.76 -14.33 3.61
C SER A 547 -4.14 -15.12 2.37
N ASN A 548 -3.53 -16.30 2.20
CA ASN A 548 -3.74 -17.17 1.03
C ASN A 548 -3.75 -18.65 1.41
N LEU A 549 -4.70 -19.38 0.84
CA LEU A 549 -4.79 -20.84 0.89
C LEU A 549 -4.10 -21.41 -0.36
N PHE A 550 -2.96 -22.05 -0.18
CA PHE A 550 -2.30 -22.85 -1.20
C PHE A 550 -2.96 -24.22 -1.21
N ALA A 551 -3.67 -24.54 -2.27
CA ALA A 551 -4.45 -25.77 -2.34
C ALA A 551 -3.56 -27.01 -2.51
N LYS A 552 -4.08 -28.17 -2.11
CA LYS A 552 -3.47 -29.47 -2.41
C LYS A 552 -3.11 -29.58 -3.90
N GLY A 553 -1.91 -30.04 -4.21
CA GLY A 553 -1.35 -30.13 -5.55
C GLY A 553 -0.64 -28.87 -6.05
N HIS A 554 -0.87 -27.71 -5.43
CA HIS A 554 -0.09 -26.49 -5.69
C HIS A 554 1.33 -26.59 -5.11
N ARG A 555 2.18 -25.61 -5.42
CA ARG A 555 3.48 -25.44 -4.79
C ARG A 555 3.60 -24.02 -4.23
N ILE A 556 4.25 -23.90 -3.09
CA ILE A 556 4.69 -22.60 -2.58
C ILE A 556 6.06 -22.33 -3.19
N ARG A 557 6.18 -21.21 -3.92
CA ARG A 557 7.44 -20.78 -4.52
C ARG A 557 7.92 -19.50 -3.83
N VAL A 558 9.23 -19.39 -3.62
CA VAL A 558 9.89 -18.11 -3.37
C VAL A 558 10.85 -17.82 -4.53
N GLU A 559 10.72 -16.61 -5.07
CA GLU A 559 11.63 -16.06 -6.07
C GLU A 559 12.54 -15.04 -5.38
N ILE A 560 13.86 -15.12 -5.62
CA ILE A 560 14.87 -14.21 -5.06
C ILE A 560 15.64 -13.58 -6.21
N ALA A 561 15.71 -12.25 -6.25
CA ALA A 561 16.34 -11.47 -7.31
C ALA A 561 17.02 -10.20 -6.79
N GLY A 562 17.74 -9.49 -7.66
CA GLY A 562 18.38 -8.20 -7.36
C GLY A 562 17.51 -6.98 -7.68
N SER A 563 16.29 -7.17 -8.18
CA SER A 563 15.39 -6.07 -8.56
C SER A 563 13.94 -6.52 -8.66
N ASN A 564 13.03 -5.56 -8.58
CA ASN A 564 11.60 -5.67 -8.90
C ASN A 564 11.19 -4.33 -9.51
N PHE A 565 11.49 -4.15 -10.79
CA PHE A 565 11.40 -2.87 -11.48
C PHE A 565 10.23 -2.86 -12.48
N PRO A 566 9.41 -1.82 -12.53
CA PRO A 566 9.58 -0.49 -11.92
C PRO A 566 8.83 -0.28 -10.57
N HIS A 567 8.47 -1.31 -9.83
CA HIS A 567 7.89 -1.10 -8.51
C HIS A 567 8.86 -0.30 -7.62
N PHE A 568 10.13 -0.70 -7.59
CA PHE A 568 11.19 -0.02 -6.86
C PHE A 568 12.26 0.55 -7.81
N ASP A 569 12.97 1.58 -7.33
CA ASP A 569 14.13 2.12 -8.01
C ASP A 569 15.26 1.06 -8.06
N ILE A 570 16.04 1.13 -9.13
CA ILE A 570 17.11 0.15 -9.40
C ILE A 570 18.35 0.51 -8.57
N ASN A 571 18.89 -0.47 -7.83
CA ASN A 571 20.22 -0.34 -7.24
C ASN A 571 21.29 -0.46 -8.33
N PRO A 572 22.19 0.54 -8.50
CA PRO A 572 23.25 0.47 -9.49
C PRO A 572 24.40 -0.48 -9.16
N ASN A 573 24.35 -1.18 -8.01
CA ASN A 573 25.37 -2.12 -7.49
C ASN A 573 26.75 -1.46 -7.25
N VAL A 574 26.79 -0.20 -6.88
CA VAL A 574 28.04 0.54 -6.63
C VAL A 574 28.07 1.11 -5.21
N ASP A 575 29.23 1.55 -4.78
CA ASP A 575 29.35 2.31 -3.52
C ASP A 575 28.72 3.70 -3.70
N TRP A 576 27.55 3.91 -3.11
CA TRP A 576 26.77 5.16 -3.21
C TRP A 576 27.50 6.39 -2.63
N ARG A 577 28.54 6.17 -1.80
CA ARG A 577 29.36 7.24 -1.23
C ARG A 577 30.30 7.87 -2.26
N VAL A 578 30.50 7.19 -3.40
CA VAL A 578 31.33 7.68 -4.51
C VAL A 578 30.41 8.13 -5.64
N PRO A 579 30.19 9.46 -5.81
CA PRO A 579 29.31 9.98 -6.85
C PRO A 579 29.81 9.64 -8.26
N GLY A 580 28.86 9.40 -9.18
CA GLY A 580 29.14 9.26 -10.62
C GLY A 580 29.70 7.91 -11.04
N LEU A 581 29.76 6.92 -10.16
CA LEU A 581 30.10 5.56 -10.59
C LEU A 581 29.03 5.00 -11.54
N PRO A 582 29.42 4.41 -12.67
CA PRO A 582 28.46 3.79 -13.58
C PRO A 582 27.85 2.52 -12.98
N PRO A 583 26.61 2.17 -13.31
CA PRO A 583 26.00 0.93 -12.89
C PRO A 583 26.80 -0.29 -13.35
N VAL A 584 26.97 -1.27 -12.47
CA VAL A 584 27.73 -2.51 -12.74
C VAL A 584 26.87 -3.74 -12.51
N ALA A 585 27.09 -4.78 -13.30
CA ALA A 585 26.54 -6.10 -13.03
C ALA A 585 27.24 -6.70 -11.81
N ALA A 586 26.47 -7.33 -10.90
CA ALA A 586 27.00 -7.93 -9.70
C ALA A 586 26.46 -9.36 -9.51
N GLU A 587 27.33 -10.28 -9.12
CA GLU A 587 26.91 -11.61 -8.69
C GLU A 587 26.54 -11.57 -7.22
N SER A 588 25.31 -12.01 -6.90
CA SER A 588 24.84 -12.24 -5.54
C SER A 588 24.62 -13.73 -5.30
N SER A 589 25.01 -14.20 -4.12
CA SER A 589 24.91 -15.61 -3.73
C SER A 589 24.09 -15.78 -2.46
N VAL A 590 23.20 -16.76 -2.47
CA VAL A 590 22.43 -17.23 -1.31
C VAL A 590 23.11 -18.50 -0.80
N HIS A 591 23.58 -18.48 0.45
CA HIS A 591 24.31 -19.58 1.07
C HIS A 591 23.35 -20.53 1.77
N LEU A 592 23.57 -21.83 1.56
CA LEU A 592 22.73 -22.92 2.01
C LEU A 592 23.53 -23.87 2.93
N GLY A 593 22.86 -24.56 3.85
CA GLY A 593 23.57 -25.50 4.67
C GLY A 593 22.83 -25.97 5.93
N PRO A 594 23.37 -26.96 6.64
CA PRO A 594 22.69 -27.58 7.78
C PRO A 594 22.66 -26.72 9.06
N ARG A 595 23.61 -25.79 9.23
CA ARG A 595 23.73 -24.98 10.47
C ARG A 595 23.53 -23.47 10.27
N ALA A 596 23.99 -22.93 9.15
CA ALA A 596 23.93 -21.53 8.81
C ALA A 596 23.37 -21.39 7.37
N GLY A 597 22.21 -21.96 7.14
CA GLY A 597 21.58 -22.02 5.83
C GLY A 597 20.38 -21.10 5.74
N SER A 598 20.21 -20.54 4.56
CA SER A 598 19.07 -19.71 4.22
C SER A 598 17.77 -20.51 4.29
N ARG A 599 16.73 -19.87 4.79
CA ARG A 599 15.40 -20.44 4.95
C ARG A 599 14.31 -19.39 4.79
N LEU A 600 13.11 -19.86 4.49
CA LEU A 600 11.90 -19.08 4.51
C LEU A 600 11.10 -19.46 5.76
N LEU A 601 10.71 -18.48 6.56
CA LEU A 601 9.78 -18.64 7.67
C LEU A 601 8.39 -18.28 7.16
N LEU A 602 7.49 -19.26 7.07
CA LEU A 602 6.13 -19.08 6.55
C LEU A 602 5.12 -18.96 7.69
N PRO A 603 4.18 -18.00 7.63
CA PRO A 603 3.14 -17.80 8.65
C PRO A 603 1.99 -18.82 8.44
N VAL A 604 2.21 -20.08 8.82
CA VAL A 604 1.26 -21.17 8.63
C VAL A 604 0.15 -21.09 9.66
N VAL A 605 -1.09 -21.13 9.19
CA VAL A 605 -2.27 -21.33 10.04
C VAL A 605 -2.67 -22.80 9.98
N PRO A 606 -2.79 -23.49 11.14
CA PRO A 606 -3.20 -24.89 11.17
C PRO A 606 -4.55 -25.11 10.51
N ALA A 607 -4.71 -26.23 9.81
CA ALA A 607 -6.00 -26.64 9.30
C ALA A 607 -6.97 -26.76 10.47
N ARG A 608 -8.10 -26.04 10.42
CA ARG A 608 -9.15 -26.20 11.42
C ARG A 608 -9.82 -27.56 11.18
N ALA A 609 -9.91 -28.35 12.22
CA ALA A 609 -10.77 -29.52 12.20
C ALA A 609 -12.19 -29.05 11.89
N GLY A 610 -12.73 -29.47 10.75
CA GLY A 610 -14.05 -29.13 10.26
C GLY A 610 -15.18 -29.63 11.16
#